data_d7f64f3a221f6aed88eb50534440fe2b
#
_entry.id   d7f64f3a221f6aed88eb50534440fe2b
#
_cell.length_a   1.000
_cell.length_b   1.000
_cell.length_c   1.000
_cell.angle_alpha   90.00
_cell.angle_beta   90.00
_cell.angle_gamma   90.00
#
_symmetry.space_group_name_H-M   'P 1'
#
loop_
_entity.id
_entity.type
_entity.pdbx_description
1 polymer ?
#
loop_
_entity_poly.entity_id
_entity_poly.type
_entity_poly.pdbx_seq_one_letter_code
_entity_poly.pdbx_strand_id
1 'polypeptide(L)'
;MAIAMAQLGGMGVIHKNLSPEEQAAHVRRVKKFESGMVVNPLTIYPDQTLADVKALMASHRISGIPVVERETNRLVGIITNRDVRFATEPTLKVYELMTRENLVTVTADVDPERAKRLLHKHRIEKLLVVDDAYRCIGLITVKDIEKAHRYPNACKDDQGRLRVAAATSVGVDGFERAERLIDAGVDLIVVDTAHGHSS
;
A
#
# COMPACT_ATOMS: atom_id res chain seq x y z
N MET A 1 9.18 9.59 12.78
CA MET A 1 10.27 8.81 13.44
C MET A 1 10.13 7.31 13.13
N ALA A 2 9.03 6.61 13.41
CA ALA A 2 8.87 5.15 13.16
C ALA A 2 9.17 4.74 11.70
N ILE A 3 8.71 5.50 10.71
CA ILE A 3 9.03 5.26 9.28
C ILE A 3 10.55 5.31 9.04
N ALA A 4 11.24 6.33 9.55
CA ALA A 4 12.68 6.46 9.36
C ALA A 4 13.47 5.32 10.04
N MET A 5 13.03 4.90 11.22
CA MET A 5 13.60 3.73 11.90
C MET A 5 13.48 2.47 11.06
N ALA A 6 12.27 2.20 10.52
CA ALA A 6 12.03 1.03 9.69
C ALA A 6 12.82 1.09 8.37
N GLN A 7 12.94 2.25 7.74
CA GLN A 7 13.76 2.46 6.54
C GLN A 7 15.24 2.15 6.77
N LEU A 8 15.75 2.40 7.98
CA LEU A 8 17.14 2.15 8.36
C LEU A 8 17.38 0.74 8.92
N GLY A 9 16.39 -0.16 8.84
CA GLY A 9 16.51 -1.55 9.26
C GLY A 9 16.08 -1.83 10.71
N GLY A 10 15.59 -0.83 11.43
CA GLY A 10 15.07 -0.97 12.79
C GLY A 10 13.54 -1.10 12.82
N MET A 11 12.98 -1.08 14.03
CA MET A 11 11.54 -1.04 14.26
C MET A 11 11.22 0.05 15.28
N GLY A 12 10.45 1.05 14.87
CA GLY A 12 10.01 2.12 15.77
C GLY A 12 8.82 1.69 16.63
N VAL A 13 8.83 2.06 17.91
CA VAL A 13 7.72 1.83 18.83
C VAL A 13 6.88 3.11 18.94
N ILE A 14 5.59 3.05 18.61
CA ILE A 14 4.65 4.16 18.80
C ILE A 14 4.21 4.16 20.27
N HIS A 15 4.47 5.28 20.97
CA HIS A 15 4.19 5.41 22.40
C HIS A 15 2.69 5.39 22.72
N LYS A 16 2.35 5.02 23.97
CA LYS A 16 0.97 4.89 24.46
C LYS A 16 0.30 6.21 24.92
N ASN A 17 1.03 7.35 24.92
CA ASN A 17 0.52 8.67 25.30
C ASN A 17 -0.34 9.33 24.19
N LEU A 18 -1.12 8.51 23.50
CA LEU A 18 -2.10 8.87 22.47
C LEU A 18 -3.39 8.13 22.79
N SER A 19 -4.51 8.60 22.29
CA SER A 19 -5.72 7.78 22.31
C SER A 19 -5.48 6.48 21.53
N PRO A 20 -6.19 5.39 21.80
CA PRO A 20 -6.06 4.14 21.04
C PRO A 20 -6.30 4.33 19.54
N GLU A 21 -7.24 5.21 19.19
CA GLU A 21 -7.60 5.56 17.82
C GLU A 21 -6.46 6.29 17.09
N GLU A 22 -5.87 7.29 17.75
CA GLU A 22 -4.74 8.06 17.20
C GLU A 22 -3.51 7.17 17.03
N GLN A 23 -3.24 6.32 18.01
CA GLN A 23 -2.12 5.38 17.95
C GLN A 23 -2.31 4.37 16.82
N ALA A 24 -3.50 3.81 16.65
CA ALA A 24 -3.86 2.94 15.54
C ALA A 24 -3.76 3.65 14.18
N ALA A 25 -4.13 4.94 14.11
CA ALA A 25 -3.96 5.74 12.91
C ALA A 25 -2.47 5.94 12.55
N HIS A 26 -1.60 6.10 13.55
CA HIS A 26 -0.16 6.15 13.34
C HIS A 26 0.40 4.81 12.84
N VAL A 27 -0.05 3.66 13.37
CA VAL A 27 0.30 2.32 12.86
C VAL A 27 -0.10 2.22 11.38
N ARG A 28 -1.37 2.48 11.04
CA ARG A 28 -1.85 2.46 9.65
C ARG A 28 -1.05 3.38 8.73
N ARG A 29 -0.58 4.54 9.23
CA ARG A 29 0.26 5.45 8.46
C ARG A 29 1.62 4.86 8.12
N VAL A 30 2.26 4.12 9.05
CA VAL A 30 3.52 3.41 8.79
C VAL A 30 3.29 2.27 7.79
N LYS A 31 2.25 1.47 7.98
CA LYS A 31 1.91 0.35 7.09
C LYS A 31 1.54 0.80 5.67
N LYS A 32 0.94 1.98 5.52
CA LYS A 32 0.62 2.59 4.21
C LYS A 32 1.82 3.30 3.57
N PHE A 33 2.94 3.43 4.29
CA PHE A 33 4.11 4.08 3.72
C PHE A 33 4.75 3.16 2.68
N GLU A 34 4.73 3.61 1.43
CA GLU A 34 5.25 2.88 0.28
C GLU A 34 6.73 2.52 0.47
N SER A 35 7.03 1.23 0.48
CA SER A 35 8.39 0.72 0.73
C SER A 35 8.81 -0.39 -0.24
N GLY A 36 8.40 -0.31 -1.49
CA GLY A 36 8.65 -1.29 -2.54
C GLY A 36 7.37 -1.58 -3.33
N MET A 37 7.19 -2.80 -3.83
CA MET A 37 5.96 -3.22 -4.49
C MET A 37 4.76 -3.08 -3.55
N VAL A 38 3.72 -2.40 -3.99
CA VAL A 38 2.42 -2.40 -3.30
C VAL A 38 1.76 -3.75 -3.56
N VAL A 39 1.62 -4.57 -2.51
CA VAL A 39 0.93 -5.87 -2.59
C VAL A 39 -0.57 -5.66 -2.38
N ASN A 40 -1.40 -6.39 -3.14
CA ASN A 40 -2.86 -6.24 -3.16
C ASN A 40 -3.29 -4.77 -3.32
N PRO A 41 -2.97 -4.14 -4.46
CA PRO A 41 -3.30 -2.75 -4.69
C PRO A 41 -4.82 -2.56 -4.70
N LEU A 42 -5.26 -1.34 -4.38
CA LEU A 42 -6.66 -0.97 -4.62
C LEU A 42 -6.97 -1.12 -6.10
N THR A 43 -8.04 -1.81 -6.40
CA THR A 43 -8.53 -2.06 -7.76
C THR A 43 -9.89 -1.42 -7.99
N ILE A 44 -10.28 -1.28 -9.24
CA ILE A 44 -11.58 -0.79 -9.66
C ILE A 44 -12.11 -1.67 -10.79
N TYR A 45 -13.41 -1.66 -11.02
CA TYR A 45 -14.06 -2.47 -12.04
C TYR A 45 -14.42 -1.66 -13.29
N PRO A 46 -14.47 -2.28 -14.48
CA PRO A 46 -14.76 -1.57 -15.74
C PRO A 46 -16.12 -0.86 -15.77
N ASP A 47 -17.11 -1.39 -15.04
CA ASP A 47 -18.47 -0.89 -14.97
C ASP A 47 -18.67 0.28 -13.98
N GLN A 48 -17.68 0.58 -13.16
CA GLN A 48 -17.71 1.72 -12.25
C GLN A 48 -17.55 3.05 -13.01
N THR A 49 -17.72 4.18 -12.31
CA THR A 49 -17.81 5.49 -12.92
C THR A 49 -16.57 6.34 -12.71
N LEU A 50 -16.42 7.41 -13.48
CA LEU A 50 -15.39 8.45 -13.26
C LEU A 50 -15.49 9.06 -11.86
N ALA A 51 -16.72 9.23 -11.33
CA ALA A 51 -16.93 9.73 -9.98
C ALA A 51 -16.30 8.79 -8.94
N ASP A 52 -16.48 7.46 -9.10
CA ASP A 52 -15.88 6.45 -8.22
C ASP A 52 -14.36 6.49 -8.29
N VAL A 53 -13.78 6.60 -9.51
CA VAL A 53 -12.32 6.74 -9.69
C VAL A 53 -11.79 7.96 -8.95
N LYS A 54 -12.41 9.13 -9.15
CA LYS A 54 -11.97 10.38 -8.53
C LYS A 54 -12.08 10.32 -7.00
N ALA A 55 -13.16 9.76 -6.46
CA ALA A 55 -13.35 9.54 -5.03
C ALA A 55 -12.28 8.61 -4.46
N LEU A 56 -11.99 7.49 -5.13
CA LEU A 56 -10.99 6.52 -4.71
C LEU A 56 -9.57 7.12 -4.74
N MET A 57 -9.23 7.83 -5.81
CA MET A 57 -7.93 8.52 -5.93
C MET A 57 -7.74 9.58 -4.86
N ALA A 58 -8.76 10.38 -4.56
CA ALA A 58 -8.69 11.43 -3.55
C ALA A 58 -8.59 10.87 -2.12
N SER A 59 -9.44 9.90 -1.76
CA SER A 59 -9.47 9.31 -0.41
C SER A 59 -8.19 8.57 -0.06
N HIS A 60 -7.57 7.89 -1.04
CA HIS A 60 -6.35 7.11 -0.83
C HIS A 60 -5.07 7.82 -1.29
N ARG A 61 -5.18 9.02 -1.89
CA ARG A 61 -4.05 9.81 -2.42
C ARG A 61 -3.21 9.02 -3.42
N ILE A 62 -3.85 8.28 -4.30
CA ILE A 62 -3.23 7.48 -5.36
C ILE A 62 -3.45 8.09 -6.73
N SER A 63 -2.53 7.87 -7.66
CA SER A 63 -2.52 8.48 -8.99
C SER A 63 -2.80 7.48 -10.11
N GLY A 64 -3.15 6.26 -9.77
CA GLY A 64 -3.51 5.22 -10.74
C GLY A 64 -3.97 3.96 -10.04
N ILE A 65 -4.93 3.29 -10.65
CA ILE A 65 -5.66 2.17 -10.10
C ILE A 65 -5.71 1.07 -11.17
N PRO A 66 -5.27 -0.16 -10.87
CA PRO A 66 -5.50 -1.31 -11.74
C PRO A 66 -7.00 -1.56 -11.92
N VAL A 67 -7.40 -1.86 -13.15
CA VAL A 67 -8.77 -2.24 -13.47
C VAL A 67 -8.84 -3.74 -13.64
N VAL A 68 -9.74 -4.39 -12.92
CA VAL A 68 -9.85 -5.86 -12.88
C VAL A 68 -11.27 -6.33 -13.10
N GLU A 69 -11.44 -7.55 -13.57
CA GLU A 69 -12.73 -8.21 -13.62
C GLU A 69 -13.25 -8.54 -12.22
N ARG A 70 -14.53 -8.35 -11.99
CA ARG A 70 -15.15 -8.47 -10.66
C ARG A 70 -15.06 -9.88 -10.07
N GLU A 71 -15.24 -10.91 -10.86
CA GLU A 71 -15.31 -12.29 -10.38
C GLU A 71 -13.94 -12.97 -10.32
N THR A 72 -13.09 -12.68 -11.30
CA THR A 72 -11.82 -13.37 -11.49
C THR A 72 -10.62 -12.61 -10.92
N ASN A 73 -10.79 -11.32 -10.63
CA ASN A 73 -9.71 -10.37 -10.31
C ASN A 73 -8.63 -10.27 -11.41
N ARG A 74 -8.97 -10.74 -12.63
CA ARG A 74 -8.08 -10.67 -13.79
C ARG A 74 -7.87 -9.24 -14.22
N LEU A 75 -6.61 -8.89 -14.49
CA LEU A 75 -6.24 -7.56 -14.95
C LEU A 75 -6.81 -7.31 -16.37
N VAL A 76 -7.53 -6.21 -16.55
CA VAL A 76 -8.10 -5.78 -17.84
C VAL A 76 -7.67 -4.38 -18.26
N GLY A 77 -7.07 -3.61 -17.36
CA GLY A 77 -6.62 -2.26 -17.66
C GLY A 77 -5.94 -1.56 -16.49
N ILE A 78 -5.60 -0.32 -16.72
CA ILE A 78 -5.17 0.64 -15.70
C ILE A 78 -5.83 1.99 -15.97
N ILE A 79 -6.25 2.68 -14.90
CA ILE A 79 -6.73 4.06 -14.99
C ILE A 79 -5.86 4.95 -14.13
N THR A 80 -5.39 6.06 -14.69
CA THR A 80 -4.44 6.98 -14.07
C THR A 80 -4.94 8.42 -14.08
N ASN A 81 -4.29 9.30 -13.34
CA ASN A 81 -4.58 10.74 -13.38
C ASN A 81 -4.51 11.33 -14.80
N ARG A 82 -3.70 10.75 -15.69
CA ARG A 82 -3.60 11.17 -17.09
C ARG A 82 -4.90 10.91 -17.84
N ASP A 83 -5.50 9.74 -17.61
CA ASP A 83 -6.70 9.29 -18.30
C ASP A 83 -7.94 10.09 -17.85
N VAL A 84 -7.99 10.51 -16.57
CA VAL A 84 -9.15 11.22 -15.99
C VAL A 84 -9.00 12.74 -15.96
N ARG A 85 -7.85 13.27 -16.34
CA ARG A 85 -7.52 14.71 -16.20
C ARG A 85 -8.52 15.63 -16.88
N PHE A 86 -8.94 15.28 -18.08
CA PHE A 86 -9.82 16.08 -18.92
C PHE A 86 -11.25 15.54 -19.00
N ALA A 87 -11.52 14.41 -18.33
CA ALA A 87 -12.86 13.84 -18.28
C ALA A 87 -13.72 14.63 -17.28
N THR A 88 -14.83 15.19 -17.78
CA THR A 88 -15.73 16.08 -17.01
C THR A 88 -17.03 15.39 -16.61
N GLU A 89 -17.49 14.42 -17.38
CA GLU A 89 -18.75 13.74 -17.14
C GLU A 89 -18.62 12.64 -16.07
N PRO A 90 -19.24 12.80 -14.88
CA PRO A 90 -19.05 11.87 -13.74
C PRO A 90 -19.54 10.45 -14.00
N THR A 91 -20.46 10.27 -14.95
CA THR A 91 -21.12 9.00 -15.26
C THR A 91 -20.37 8.13 -16.27
N LEU A 92 -19.33 8.68 -16.93
CA LEU A 92 -18.45 7.91 -17.83
C LEU A 92 -17.93 6.66 -17.14
N LYS A 93 -17.96 5.56 -17.86
CA LYS A 93 -17.51 4.27 -17.34
C LYS A 93 -15.98 4.15 -17.38
N VAL A 94 -15.43 3.43 -16.44
CA VAL A 94 -13.97 3.17 -16.35
C VAL A 94 -13.45 2.54 -17.64
N TYR A 95 -14.18 1.59 -18.25
CA TYR A 95 -13.78 0.93 -19.51
C TYR A 95 -13.62 1.89 -20.69
N GLU A 96 -14.30 3.04 -20.68
CA GLU A 96 -14.19 4.07 -21.72
C GLU A 96 -12.93 4.93 -21.58
N LEU A 97 -12.41 5.04 -20.36
CA LEU A 97 -11.29 5.91 -20.00
C LEU A 97 -9.99 5.16 -19.77
N MET A 98 -10.06 3.89 -19.37
CA MET A 98 -8.86 3.11 -18.99
C MET A 98 -7.95 2.83 -20.18
N THR A 99 -6.65 2.74 -19.90
CA THR A 99 -5.70 2.11 -20.82
C THR A 99 -5.84 0.59 -20.69
N ARG A 100 -6.16 -0.10 -21.80
CA ARG A 100 -6.38 -1.55 -21.86
C ARG A 100 -5.47 -2.27 -22.85
N GLU A 101 -4.90 -1.55 -23.80
CA GLU A 101 -4.01 -2.10 -24.81
C GLU A 101 -2.55 -1.91 -24.39
N ASN A 102 -1.69 -2.88 -24.75
CA ASN A 102 -0.26 -2.83 -24.48
C ASN A 102 0.10 -2.65 -23.00
N LEU A 103 -0.67 -3.27 -22.11
CA LEU A 103 -0.37 -3.25 -20.67
C LEU A 103 1.00 -3.86 -20.42
N VAL A 104 1.86 -3.15 -19.72
CA VAL A 104 3.17 -3.65 -19.32
C VAL A 104 3.03 -4.30 -17.96
N THR A 105 3.19 -5.61 -17.92
CA THR A 105 3.07 -6.43 -16.71
C THR A 105 4.37 -7.18 -16.41
N VAL A 106 4.53 -7.54 -15.16
CA VAL A 106 5.63 -8.38 -14.66
C VAL A 106 5.10 -9.37 -13.62
N THR A 107 5.89 -10.36 -13.30
CA THR A 107 5.65 -11.30 -12.18
C THR A 107 6.25 -10.75 -10.87
N ALA A 108 5.88 -11.34 -9.73
CA ALA A 108 6.29 -10.87 -8.40
C ALA A 108 7.81 -10.93 -8.16
N ASP A 109 8.50 -11.80 -8.86
CA ASP A 109 9.95 -12.05 -8.80
C ASP A 109 10.77 -11.13 -9.70
N VAL A 110 10.15 -10.10 -10.29
CA VAL A 110 10.87 -9.19 -11.21
C VAL A 110 12.06 -8.53 -10.54
N ASP A 111 13.21 -8.62 -11.19
CA ASP A 111 14.41 -7.89 -10.78
C ASP A 111 14.18 -6.37 -10.84
N PRO A 112 14.55 -5.59 -9.78
CA PRO A 112 14.37 -4.14 -9.71
C PRO A 112 14.94 -3.38 -10.91
N GLU A 113 16.11 -3.78 -11.43
CA GLU A 113 16.71 -3.14 -12.60
C GLU A 113 15.91 -3.42 -13.89
N ARG A 114 15.34 -4.62 -14.01
CA ARG A 114 14.41 -4.96 -15.10
C ARG A 114 13.14 -4.11 -15.00
N ALA A 115 12.55 -3.99 -13.82
CA ALA A 115 11.38 -3.16 -13.59
C ALA A 115 11.65 -1.69 -13.97
N LYS A 116 12.80 -1.15 -13.56
CA LYS A 116 13.25 0.21 -13.91
C LYS A 116 13.39 0.40 -15.42
N ARG A 117 14.03 -0.55 -16.11
CA ARG A 117 14.16 -0.51 -17.58
C ARG A 117 12.81 -0.52 -18.29
N LEU A 118 11.84 -1.31 -17.80
CA LEU A 118 10.49 -1.36 -18.37
C LEU A 118 9.74 -0.04 -18.18
N LEU A 119 9.77 0.53 -16.97
CA LEU A 119 9.17 1.84 -16.68
C LEU A 119 9.75 2.91 -17.62
N HIS A 120 11.07 2.96 -17.77
CA HIS A 120 11.74 3.92 -18.66
C HIS A 120 11.42 3.69 -20.13
N LYS A 121 11.56 2.43 -20.62
CA LYS A 121 11.32 2.05 -22.03
C LYS A 121 9.91 2.43 -22.49
N HIS A 122 8.92 2.15 -21.65
CA HIS A 122 7.51 2.40 -21.96
C HIS A 122 7.02 3.78 -21.51
N ARG A 123 7.88 4.60 -20.85
CA ARG A 123 7.56 5.93 -20.32
C ARG A 123 6.32 5.92 -19.41
N ILE A 124 6.23 4.89 -18.57
CA ILE A 124 5.16 4.70 -17.59
C ILE A 124 5.69 4.88 -16.17
N GLU A 125 4.82 5.30 -15.26
CA GLU A 125 5.16 5.51 -13.85
C GLU A 125 4.79 4.32 -12.97
N LYS A 126 4.00 3.39 -13.49
CA LYS A 126 3.45 2.25 -12.77
C LYS A 126 3.57 0.98 -13.59
N LEU A 127 4.05 -0.07 -12.96
CA LEU A 127 4.21 -1.40 -13.53
C LEU A 127 3.28 -2.36 -12.78
N LEU A 128 2.42 -3.02 -13.52
CA LEU A 128 1.43 -3.94 -12.96
C LEU A 128 2.08 -5.31 -12.70
N VAL A 129 1.85 -5.85 -11.52
CA VAL A 129 2.34 -7.18 -11.15
C VAL A 129 1.19 -8.17 -11.19
N VAL A 130 1.37 -9.25 -11.94
CA VAL A 130 0.35 -10.28 -12.14
C VAL A 130 0.89 -11.65 -11.75
N ASP A 131 -0.02 -12.54 -11.40
CA ASP A 131 0.25 -13.96 -11.22
C ASP A 131 0.06 -14.75 -12.53
N ASP A 132 0.26 -16.08 -12.49
CA ASP A 132 0.13 -16.97 -13.64
C ASP A 132 -1.30 -17.00 -14.24
N ALA A 133 -2.32 -16.64 -13.45
CA ALA A 133 -3.70 -16.51 -13.92
C ALA A 133 -4.03 -15.08 -14.44
N TYR A 134 -3.00 -14.22 -14.56
CA TYR A 134 -3.12 -12.83 -14.96
C TYR A 134 -3.98 -11.98 -14.00
N ARG A 135 -4.03 -12.36 -12.71
CA ARG A 135 -4.68 -11.58 -11.67
C ARG A 135 -3.73 -10.51 -11.17
N CYS A 136 -4.26 -9.32 -10.90
CA CYS A 136 -3.47 -8.21 -10.38
C CYS A 136 -3.14 -8.47 -8.90
N ILE A 137 -1.86 -8.77 -8.61
CA ILE A 137 -1.37 -9.03 -7.25
C ILE A 137 -0.49 -7.92 -6.71
N GLY A 138 -0.05 -6.99 -7.55
CA GLY A 138 0.83 -5.92 -7.11
C GLY A 138 0.91 -4.75 -8.08
N LEU A 139 1.56 -3.68 -7.59
CA LEU A 139 1.87 -2.48 -8.33
C LEU A 139 3.25 -1.97 -7.92
N ILE A 140 4.12 -1.72 -8.87
CA ILE A 140 5.45 -1.13 -8.66
C ILE A 140 5.46 0.27 -9.28
N THR A 141 5.93 1.27 -8.55
CA THR A 141 6.11 2.63 -9.08
C THR A 141 7.58 3.01 -9.15
N VAL A 142 7.89 4.05 -9.91
CA VAL A 142 9.26 4.63 -9.95
C VAL A 142 9.74 4.99 -8.55
N LYS A 143 8.85 5.58 -7.73
CA LYS A 143 9.16 5.95 -6.34
C LYS A 143 9.51 4.75 -5.47
N ASP A 144 8.89 3.60 -5.71
CA ASP A 144 9.15 2.38 -4.94
C ASP A 144 10.53 1.82 -5.25
N ILE A 145 10.93 1.86 -6.52
CA ILE A 145 12.28 1.43 -6.94
C ILE A 145 13.34 2.37 -6.36
N GLU A 146 13.13 3.69 -6.44
CA GLU A 146 14.05 4.68 -5.87
C GLU A 146 14.20 4.49 -4.35
N LYS A 147 13.11 4.26 -3.64
CA LYS A 147 13.13 3.99 -2.19
C LYS A 147 13.80 2.68 -1.84
N ALA A 148 13.53 1.61 -2.60
CA ALA A 148 14.19 0.31 -2.39
C ALA A 148 15.70 0.42 -2.56
N HIS A 149 16.17 1.18 -3.53
CA HIS A 149 17.58 1.45 -3.74
C HIS A 149 18.17 2.31 -2.62
N ARG A 150 17.42 3.31 -2.13
CA ARG A 150 17.87 4.21 -1.06
C ARG A 150 17.89 3.55 0.31
N TYR A 151 17.03 2.56 0.54
CA TYR A 151 16.85 1.88 1.83
C TYR A 151 16.88 0.35 1.65
N PRO A 152 18.01 -0.24 1.23
CA PRO A 152 18.11 -1.68 0.92
C PRO A 152 17.86 -2.56 2.14
N ASN A 153 18.14 -2.05 3.35
CA ASN A 153 17.99 -2.78 4.61
C ASN A 153 16.67 -2.46 5.35
N ALA A 154 15.69 -1.83 4.68
CA ALA A 154 14.44 -1.48 5.34
C ALA A 154 13.75 -2.70 5.97
N CYS A 155 13.32 -2.55 7.23
CA CYS A 155 12.63 -3.59 8.01
C CYS A 155 11.19 -3.72 7.50
N LYS A 156 10.91 -4.81 6.75
CA LYS A 156 9.63 -5.05 6.07
C LYS A 156 8.99 -6.34 6.52
N ASP A 157 7.67 -6.40 6.42
CA ASP A 157 6.89 -7.63 6.56
C ASP A 157 6.85 -8.40 5.21
N ASP A 158 6.20 -9.57 5.22
CA ASP A 158 6.09 -10.46 4.06
C ASP A 158 5.27 -9.86 2.89
N GLN A 159 4.55 -8.76 3.15
CA GLN A 159 3.83 -7.99 2.13
C GLN A 159 4.63 -6.77 1.63
N GLY A 160 5.90 -6.64 2.03
CA GLY A 160 6.78 -5.54 1.65
C GLY A 160 6.48 -4.21 2.35
N ARG A 161 5.61 -4.19 3.38
CA ARG A 161 5.27 -3.00 4.15
C ARG A 161 6.26 -2.81 5.30
N LEU A 162 6.53 -1.57 5.69
CA LEU A 162 7.38 -1.26 6.84
C LEU A 162 6.81 -1.87 8.12
N ARG A 163 7.68 -2.47 8.94
CA ARG A 163 7.30 -2.97 10.27
C ARG A 163 7.26 -1.86 11.29
N VAL A 164 6.31 -1.96 12.22
CA VAL A 164 6.07 -1.01 13.29
C VAL A 164 5.62 -1.72 14.56
N ALA A 165 6.16 -1.29 15.69
CA ALA A 165 5.69 -1.69 17.01
C ALA A 165 4.84 -0.58 17.65
N ALA A 166 4.02 -0.95 18.63
CA ALA A 166 3.26 0.00 19.42
C ALA A 166 3.18 -0.44 20.88
N ALA A 167 3.27 0.53 21.78
CA ALA A 167 3.22 0.27 23.21
C ALA A 167 1.77 0.23 23.72
N THR A 168 1.50 -0.69 24.63
CA THR A 168 0.25 -0.77 25.39
C THR A 168 0.56 -0.90 26.90
N SER A 169 -0.45 -0.82 27.75
CA SER A 169 -0.38 -1.07 29.17
C SER A 169 -0.96 -2.46 29.51
N VAL A 170 -0.97 -2.79 30.79
CA VAL A 170 -1.68 -3.96 31.34
C VAL A 170 -3.13 -3.60 31.66
N GLY A 171 -3.96 -4.62 31.97
CA GLY A 171 -5.37 -4.47 32.32
C GLY A 171 -6.29 -4.35 31.10
N VAL A 172 -7.59 -4.11 31.38
CA VAL A 172 -8.64 -4.10 30.37
C VAL A 172 -8.37 -3.04 29.30
N ASP A 173 -8.03 -1.81 29.69
CA ASP A 173 -7.74 -0.70 28.77
C ASP A 173 -6.54 -1.02 27.88
N GLY A 174 -5.54 -1.72 28.43
CA GLY A 174 -4.37 -2.16 27.68
C GLY A 174 -4.71 -3.23 26.65
N PHE A 175 -5.63 -4.13 26.98
CA PHE A 175 -6.12 -5.17 26.09
C PHE A 175 -6.94 -4.58 24.94
N GLU A 176 -7.93 -3.71 25.22
CA GLU A 176 -8.73 -3.04 24.18
C GLU A 176 -7.86 -2.21 23.22
N ARG A 177 -6.83 -1.54 23.75
CA ARG A 177 -5.84 -0.83 22.94
C ARG A 177 -5.09 -1.79 22.03
N ALA A 178 -4.63 -2.93 22.57
CA ALA A 178 -3.90 -3.93 21.79
C ALA A 178 -4.74 -4.49 20.63
N GLU A 179 -6.03 -4.78 20.85
CA GLU A 179 -6.95 -5.22 19.78
C GLU A 179 -7.01 -4.20 18.63
N ARG A 180 -7.21 -2.92 18.94
CA ARG A 180 -7.24 -1.86 17.92
C ARG A 180 -5.92 -1.69 17.17
N LEU A 181 -4.78 -1.93 17.84
CA LEU A 181 -3.47 -1.90 17.21
C LEU A 181 -3.25 -3.10 16.28
N ILE A 182 -3.74 -4.28 16.66
CA ILE A 182 -3.72 -5.50 15.84
C ILE A 182 -4.58 -5.28 14.59
N ASP A 183 -5.79 -4.75 14.73
CA ASP A 183 -6.68 -4.39 13.61
C ASP A 183 -6.05 -3.33 12.68
N ALA A 184 -5.18 -2.48 13.22
CA ALA A 184 -4.42 -1.51 12.43
C ALA A 184 -3.21 -2.12 11.71
N GLY A 185 -2.88 -3.41 11.97
CA GLY A 185 -1.79 -4.14 11.35
C GLY A 185 -0.43 -3.92 12.00
N VAL A 186 -0.37 -3.70 13.33
CA VAL A 186 0.89 -3.62 14.08
C VAL A 186 1.65 -4.95 14.02
N ASP A 187 2.97 -4.90 13.90
CA ASP A 187 3.80 -6.11 13.81
C ASP A 187 4.27 -6.61 15.18
N LEU A 188 4.34 -5.73 16.17
CA LEU A 188 4.78 -6.07 17.52
C LEU A 188 4.06 -5.20 18.55
N ILE A 189 3.51 -5.82 19.59
CA ILE A 189 2.97 -5.14 20.77
C ILE A 189 4.03 -5.15 21.85
N VAL A 190 4.30 -3.98 22.43
CA VAL A 190 5.21 -3.81 23.58
C VAL A 190 4.37 -3.49 24.81
N VAL A 191 4.33 -4.39 25.78
CA VAL A 191 3.66 -4.14 27.05
C VAL A 191 4.59 -3.32 27.93
N ASP A 192 4.24 -2.04 28.12
CA ASP A 192 5.02 -1.05 28.84
C ASP A 192 4.45 -0.84 30.24
N THR A 193 5.15 -1.36 31.25
CA THR A 193 4.81 -1.29 32.67
C THR A 193 5.99 -0.80 33.50
N ALA A 194 5.71 -0.27 34.70
CA ALA A 194 6.76 0.13 35.64
C ALA A 194 7.60 -1.05 36.14
N HIS A 195 6.96 -2.23 36.23
CA HIS A 195 7.60 -3.48 36.68
C HIS A 195 7.10 -4.64 35.83
N GLY A 196 7.96 -5.22 35.01
CA GLY A 196 7.61 -6.34 34.13
C GLY A 196 7.32 -7.67 34.86
N HIS A 197 7.51 -7.73 36.14
CA HIS A 197 7.30 -8.90 37.01
C HIS A 197 6.31 -8.60 38.15
N SER A 198 5.29 -7.83 37.89
CA SER A 198 4.20 -7.56 38.81
C SER A 198 3.13 -8.64 38.64
N SER A 199 2.84 -9.35 39.73
CA SER A 199 1.71 -10.28 39.85
C SER A 199 0.40 -9.50 40.02
#